data_a89b8c0b935b8535992d8ab20cec21f6
#
_entry.id   a89b8c0b935b8535992d8ab20cec21f6
#
_cell.length_a   1.000
_cell.length_b   1.000
_cell.length_c   1.000
_cell.angle_alpha   90.00
_cell.angle_beta   90.00
_cell.angle_gamma   90.00
#
_symmetry.space_group_name_H-M   'P 1'
#
loop_
_entity.id
_entity.type
_entity.pdbx_description
1 polymer ?
#
loop_
_entity_poly.entity_id
_entity_poly.type
_entity_poly.pdbx_seq_one_letter_code
_entity_poly.pdbx_strand_id
1 'polypeptide(L)'
;VGQYSSIVADSNSELHIAYHDATSGHLKYASNTGGSWNYYPIDNGAGAYIGRYTSIDVDSNDKVHISYGNLNAWDLKYATNVAGSWSRSTIDNGGSTGQAGMYSSLEIDSNDVIHVSYWGRNSDLKHATKSASSGGTWSDYTVKWGSLTGEWTSIALDSNNKPWISYVSETWDRLDLAHKSGTSTTTWGDSTVDSGGNGEIDNGTSIAIDSNDAKHIVYYDDDNGDLRYADKNTHTNLWQNNVVDSSGDVGKFPSLAIDSQDNLHVAYYDNGNQQLKYAYHNGTSWNISTLDESGGMHPSVTIDSNDNIYISYYDDTNSNLKMIQHIVNSNEPLGEVQVEFVGYGNVTGTVLDDETITFKSPAGNIDGEIVSMAIWLENGSKIDLPMTFEYETYDSDGDGIPNSLDDCPNNSGDSTEDQTGCPDNDGDGYSNAGDAFPNDATQFSDTDNDGCGDNQSGTN
;
A
#
# COMPACT_ATOMS: atom_id res chain seq x y z
N VAL A 1 -20.08 -4.12 -9.60
CA VAL A 1 -20.24 -4.07 -8.12
C VAL A 1 -18.99 -3.42 -7.55
N GLY A 2 -19.12 -2.48 -6.60
CA GLY A 2 -17.94 -1.92 -5.89
C GLY A 2 -17.59 -0.47 -6.22
N GLN A 3 -18.37 0.23 -7.02
CA GLN A 3 -18.11 1.66 -7.30
C GLN A 3 -18.24 2.50 -6.02
N TYR A 4 -17.45 3.57 -5.93
CA TYR A 4 -17.43 4.48 -4.78
C TYR A 4 -17.21 3.73 -3.46
N SER A 5 -16.25 2.79 -3.43
CA SER A 5 -15.95 2.04 -2.22
C SER A 5 -15.30 2.94 -1.15
N SER A 6 -15.61 2.65 0.10
CA SER A 6 -14.96 3.24 1.27
C SER A 6 -14.74 2.13 2.29
N ILE A 7 -13.54 2.05 2.88
CA ILE A 7 -13.12 1.00 3.81
C ILE A 7 -12.67 1.61 5.14
N VAL A 8 -12.96 0.91 6.23
CA VAL A 8 -12.43 1.21 7.56
C VAL A 8 -12.09 -0.09 8.28
N ALA A 9 -11.06 -0.06 9.12
CA ALA A 9 -10.73 -1.12 10.08
C ALA A 9 -11.28 -0.75 11.47
N ASP A 10 -11.89 -1.71 12.17
CA ASP A 10 -12.36 -1.52 13.54
C ASP A 10 -11.24 -1.78 14.58
N SER A 11 -11.58 -1.69 15.88
CA SER A 11 -10.61 -1.89 16.96
C SER A 11 -10.02 -3.30 17.04
N ASN A 12 -10.62 -4.27 16.35
CA ASN A 12 -10.19 -5.66 16.27
C ASN A 12 -9.47 -5.97 14.93
N SER A 13 -9.15 -4.96 14.14
CA SER A 13 -8.65 -5.10 12.75
C SER A 13 -9.62 -5.84 11.83
N GLU A 14 -10.93 -5.86 12.16
CA GLU A 14 -11.95 -6.35 11.26
C GLU A 14 -12.31 -5.26 10.25
N LEU A 15 -12.52 -5.65 9.00
CA LEU A 15 -12.68 -4.71 7.89
C LEU A 15 -14.15 -4.53 7.52
N HIS A 16 -14.51 -3.28 7.27
CA HIS A 16 -15.85 -2.87 6.88
C HIS A 16 -15.79 -2.04 5.59
N ILE A 17 -16.52 -2.45 4.56
CA ILE A 17 -16.54 -1.77 3.25
C ILE A 17 -17.96 -1.39 2.88
N ALA A 18 -18.21 -0.10 2.64
CA ALA A 18 -19.43 0.38 2.00
C ALA A 18 -19.18 0.60 0.51
N TYR A 19 -20.14 0.28 -0.34
CA TYR A 19 -19.99 0.43 -1.79
C TYR A 19 -21.32 0.52 -2.55
N HIS A 20 -21.27 1.12 -3.72
CA HIS A 20 -22.38 1.11 -4.67
C HIS A 20 -22.32 -0.13 -5.55
N ASP A 21 -23.41 -0.87 -5.59
CA ASP A 21 -23.63 -1.91 -6.59
C ASP A 21 -24.37 -1.34 -7.80
N ALA A 22 -23.63 -0.96 -8.83
CA ALA A 22 -24.20 -0.40 -10.05
C ALA A 22 -25.16 -1.35 -10.81
N THR A 23 -25.06 -2.67 -10.58
CA THR A 23 -25.95 -3.66 -11.20
C THR A 23 -27.36 -3.60 -10.60
N SER A 24 -27.45 -3.49 -9.27
CA SER A 24 -28.74 -3.38 -8.57
C SER A 24 -29.15 -1.93 -8.29
N GLY A 25 -28.20 -0.98 -8.39
CA GLY A 25 -28.42 0.42 -8.06
C GLY A 25 -28.48 0.73 -6.57
N HIS A 26 -27.92 -0.14 -5.72
CA HIS A 26 -28.13 -0.13 -4.28
C HIS A 26 -26.84 0.13 -3.48
N LEU A 27 -27.00 0.65 -2.25
CA LEU A 27 -25.96 0.62 -1.24
C LEU A 27 -25.79 -0.78 -0.70
N LYS A 28 -24.57 -1.30 -0.73
CA LYS A 28 -24.16 -2.55 -0.11
C LYS A 28 -23.03 -2.34 0.90
N TYR A 29 -22.88 -3.31 1.76
CA TYR A 29 -21.85 -3.37 2.79
C TYR A 29 -21.25 -4.77 2.81
N ALA A 30 -19.93 -4.84 2.98
CA ALA A 30 -19.19 -6.07 3.20
C ALA A 30 -18.38 -5.96 4.49
N SER A 31 -18.22 -7.09 5.19
CA SER A 31 -17.38 -7.17 6.40
C SER A 31 -16.75 -8.55 6.49
N ASN A 32 -15.51 -8.61 7.01
CA ASN A 32 -14.85 -9.87 7.35
C ASN A 32 -14.96 -10.24 8.84
N THR A 33 -15.86 -9.59 9.58
CA THR A 33 -16.13 -9.88 10.97
C THR A 33 -16.31 -11.38 11.21
N GLY A 34 -15.52 -11.94 12.13
CA GLY A 34 -15.47 -13.38 12.39
C GLY A 34 -14.64 -14.17 11.37
N GLY A 35 -13.76 -13.54 10.61
CA GLY A 35 -12.77 -14.17 9.72
C GLY A 35 -13.27 -14.58 8.35
N SER A 36 -14.52 -14.25 7.99
CA SER A 36 -15.08 -14.55 6.66
C SER A 36 -15.87 -13.35 6.13
N TRP A 37 -15.73 -13.08 4.83
CA TRP A 37 -16.47 -12.02 4.19
C TRP A 37 -17.97 -12.31 4.11
N ASN A 38 -18.76 -11.37 4.60
CA ASN A 38 -20.22 -11.35 4.55
C ASN A 38 -20.70 -10.11 3.81
N TYR A 39 -21.75 -10.21 3.04
CA TYR A 39 -22.27 -9.16 2.16
C TYR A 39 -23.73 -8.85 2.49
N TYR A 40 -24.05 -7.58 2.69
CA TYR A 40 -25.39 -7.15 3.09
C TYR A 40 -25.92 -6.04 2.20
N PRO A 41 -27.17 -6.14 1.70
CA PRO A 41 -27.85 -4.98 1.12
C PRO A 41 -28.27 -4.04 2.26
N ILE A 42 -27.87 -2.78 2.17
CA ILE A 42 -28.16 -1.77 3.22
C ILE A 42 -29.35 -0.89 2.80
N ASP A 43 -29.32 -0.34 1.60
CA ASP A 43 -30.44 0.40 1.04
C ASP A 43 -30.77 -0.09 -0.36
N ASN A 44 -31.89 -0.75 -0.49
CA ASN A 44 -32.44 -1.33 -1.71
C ASN A 44 -33.72 -0.59 -2.17
N GLY A 45 -33.82 0.69 -1.88
CA GLY A 45 -34.93 1.54 -2.32
C GLY A 45 -35.09 1.58 -3.83
N ALA A 46 -36.16 2.19 -4.30
CA ALA A 46 -36.42 2.31 -5.73
C ALA A 46 -35.42 3.30 -6.37
N GLY A 47 -34.73 2.86 -7.41
CA GLY A 47 -33.83 3.68 -8.21
C GLY A 47 -32.43 3.06 -8.40
N ALA A 48 -31.70 3.58 -9.38
CA ALA A 48 -30.41 2.99 -9.81
C ALA A 48 -29.17 3.68 -9.21
N TYR A 49 -29.33 4.70 -8.37
CA TYR A 49 -28.22 5.55 -7.93
C TYR A 49 -28.22 5.77 -6.41
N ILE A 50 -28.42 4.69 -5.64
CA ILE A 50 -28.38 4.69 -4.18
C ILE A 50 -27.03 4.13 -3.74
N GLY A 51 -26.30 4.85 -2.86
CA GLY A 51 -24.99 4.41 -2.36
C GLY A 51 -23.82 4.93 -3.17
N ARG A 52 -23.97 6.02 -3.90
CA ARG A 52 -22.84 6.74 -4.50
C ARG A 52 -22.17 7.63 -3.48
N TYR A 53 -20.88 7.90 -3.71
CA TYR A 53 -20.06 8.74 -2.82
C TYR A 53 -20.17 8.28 -1.37
N THR A 54 -19.98 6.98 -1.14
CA THR A 54 -20.01 6.41 0.21
C THR A 54 -18.81 6.86 1.01
N SER A 55 -19.03 7.08 2.31
CA SER A 55 -17.97 7.19 3.29
C SER A 55 -18.37 6.41 4.53
N ILE A 56 -17.45 5.63 5.11
CA ILE A 56 -17.69 4.72 6.23
C ILE A 56 -16.70 5.00 7.35
N ASP A 57 -17.18 4.92 8.59
CA ASP A 57 -16.36 4.94 9.79
C ASP A 57 -17.01 4.12 10.90
N VAL A 58 -16.28 3.86 11.99
CA VAL A 58 -16.74 3.11 13.16
C VAL A 58 -16.66 3.96 14.43
N ASP A 59 -17.67 3.82 15.32
CA ASP A 59 -17.65 4.49 16.61
C ASP A 59 -16.81 3.70 17.64
N SER A 60 -16.64 4.27 18.85
CA SER A 60 -15.85 3.66 19.94
C SER A 60 -16.35 2.29 20.40
N ASN A 61 -17.49 1.83 19.91
CA ASN A 61 -18.09 0.52 20.19
C ASN A 61 -18.10 -0.38 18.95
N ASP A 62 -17.27 -0.09 17.95
CA ASP A 62 -17.19 -0.81 16.67
C ASP A 62 -18.55 -0.87 15.93
N LYS A 63 -19.35 0.19 16.06
CA LYS A 63 -20.59 0.32 15.28
C LYS A 63 -20.31 1.09 14.01
N VAL A 64 -20.85 0.58 12.93
CA VAL A 64 -20.62 1.09 11.59
C VAL A 64 -21.58 2.24 11.28
N HIS A 65 -21.02 3.29 10.69
CA HIS A 65 -21.70 4.48 10.23
C HIS A 65 -21.33 4.76 8.78
N ILE A 66 -22.35 4.96 7.93
CA ILE A 66 -22.16 5.17 6.48
C ILE A 66 -22.93 6.41 6.05
N SER A 67 -22.26 7.37 5.43
CA SER A 67 -22.92 8.41 4.63
C SER A 67 -22.92 8.00 3.16
N TYR A 68 -23.98 8.36 2.42
CA TYR A 68 -24.10 8.02 1.00
C TYR A 68 -25.12 8.89 0.26
N GLY A 69 -24.90 9.06 -1.02
CA GLY A 69 -25.84 9.76 -1.90
C GLY A 69 -26.97 8.84 -2.39
N ASN A 70 -28.18 9.36 -2.39
CA ASN A 70 -29.30 8.84 -3.17
C ASN A 70 -29.62 9.84 -4.30
N LEU A 71 -28.96 9.69 -5.43
CA LEU A 71 -29.07 10.65 -6.53
C LEU A 71 -30.39 10.53 -7.33
N ASN A 72 -31.23 9.54 -7.02
CA ASN A 72 -32.60 9.51 -7.57
C ASN A 72 -33.49 10.59 -6.92
N ALA A 73 -33.26 10.84 -5.63
CA ALA A 73 -33.98 11.87 -4.85
C ALA A 73 -33.12 13.12 -4.57
N TRP A 74 -31.81 13.05 -4.88
CA TRP A 74 -30.83 14.06 -4.52
C TRP A 74 -30.75 14.30 -3.02
N ASP A 75 -30.77 13.20 -2.26
CA ASP A 75 -30.67 13.20 -0.80
C ASP A 75 -29.27 12.75 -0.36
N LEU A 76 -28.73 13.40 0.68
CA LEU A 76 -27.69 12.83 1.50
C LEU A 76 -28.31 11.94 2.57
N LYS A 77 -27.93 10.67 2.58
CA LYS A 77 -28.45 9.66 3.48
C LYS A 77 -27.38 9.13 4.43
N TYR A 78 -27.85 8.44 5.43
CA TYR A 78 -27.04 7.82 6.47
C TYR A 78 -27.61 6.45 6.85
N ALA A 79 -26.71 5.48 7.07
CA ALA A 79 -27.05 4.15 7.58
C ALA A 79 -26.14 3.78 8.76
N THR A 80 -26.64 3.02 9.73
CA THR A 80 -25.87 2.54 10.87
C THR A 80 -26.44 1.26 11.45
N ASN A 81 -25.60 0.47 12.14
CA ASN A 81 -25.97 -0.75 12.85
C ASN A 81 -25.95 -0.61 14.40
N VAL A 82 -25.87 0.61 14.94
CA VAL A 82 -25.79 0.90 16.39
C VAL A 82 -26.84 0.16 17.21
N ALA A 83 -28.05 -0.01 16.69
CA ALA A 83 -29.15 -0.72 17.38
C ALA A 83 -29.10 -2.25 17.22
N GLY A 84 -28.00 -2.82 16.73
CA GLY A 84 -27.88 -4.26 16.43
C GLY A 84 -28.53 -4.69 15.11
N SER A 85 -29.17 -3.77 14.41
CA SER A 85 -29.70 -3.94 13.05
C SER A 85 -29.55 -2.65 12.28
N TRP A 86 -29.44 -2.76 10.94
CA TRP A 86 -29.31 -1.59 10.08
C TRP A 86 -30.53 -0.69 10.13
N SER A 87 -30.28 0.59 10.40
CA SER A 87 -31.26 1.67 10.32
C SER A 87 -30.78 2.74 9.35
N ARG A 88 -31.71 3.48 8.74
CA ARG A 88 -31.42 4.50 7.74
C ARG A 88 -32.15 5.79 8.09
N SER A 89 -31.52 6.92 7.80
CA SER A 89 -32.14 8.25 7.92
C SER A 89 -31.65 9.16 6.80
N THR A 90 -32.31 10.28 6.59
CA THR A 90 -31.85 11.35 5.69
C THR A 90 -31.11 12.39 6.51
N ILE A 91 -29.92 12.80 6.07
CA ILE A 91 -29.16 13.91 6.63
C ILE A 91 -29.70 15.21 6.05
N ASP A 92 -29.71 15.32 4.73
CA ASP A 92 -30.22 16.49 3.99
C ASP A 92 -30.99 16.02 2.76
N ASN A 93 -32.17 16.54 2.55
CA ASN A 93 -33.03 16.23 1.40
C ASN A 93 -32.97 17.31 0.30
N GLY A 94 -31.96 18.20 0.34
CA GLY A 94 -31.79 19.27 -0.63
C GLY A 94 -32.88 20.36 -0.60
N GLY A 95 -33.93 20.19 0.18
CA GLY A 95 -35.06 21.13 0.28
C GLY A 95 -35.80 21.33 -1.05
N SER A 96 -36.33 22.52 -1.29
CA SER A 96 -37.14 22.81 -2.49
C SER A 96 -36.34 22.96 -3.79
N THR A 97 -35.04 23.03 -3.74
CA THR A 97 -34.13 23.13 -4.91
C THR A 97 -33.38 21.82 -5.21
N GLY A 98 -33.50 20.84 -4.33
CA GLY A 98 -33.35 19.43 -4.62
C GLY A 98 -31.97 18.93 -5.03
N GLN A 99 -30.87 19.36 -4.37
CA GLN A 99 -29.57 18.73 -4.60
C GLN A 99 -28.78 18.64 -3.29
N ALA A 100 -28.54 17.42 -2.81
CA ALA A 100 -27.63 17.10 -1.72
C ALA A 100 -27.08 15.68 -1.93
N GLY A 101 -25.97 15.34 -1.26
CA GLY A 101 -25.50 13.96 -1.17
C GLY A 101 -24.47 13.55 -2.19
N MET A 102 -23.83 14.49 -2.87
CA MET A 102 -22.63 14.18 -3.63
C MET A 102 -21.38 14.45 -2.79
N TYR A 103 -20.34 13.70 -3.10
CA TYR A 103 -18.99 13.88 -2.53
C TYR A 103 -18.97 13.89 -1.00
N SER A 104 -19.76 13.00 -0.34
CA SER A 104 -19.78 12.97 1.12
C SER A 104 -18.54 12.30 1.71
N SER A 105 -18.03 12.88 2.79
CA SER A 105 -16.95 12.33 3.61
C SER A 105 -17.36 12.36 5.08
N LEU A 106 -17.19 11.25 5.79
CA LEU A 106 -17.64 11.02 7.15
C LEU A 106 -16.45 10.68 8.04
N GLU A 107 -16.43 11.26 9.25
CA GLU A 107 -15.44 11.02 10.30
C GLU A 107 -16.13 11.06 11.66
N ILE A 108 -15.68 10.26 12.61
CA ILE A 108 -16.24 10.19 13.97
C ILE A 108 -15.20 10.68 14.97
N ASP A 109 -15.60 11.64 15.82
CA ASP A 109 -14.71 12.21 16.82
C ASP A 109 -14.58 11.32 18.08
N SER A 110 -13.60 11.62 18.93
CA SER A 110 -13.34 10.89 20.17
C SER A 110 -14.48 10.92 21.21
N ASN A 111 -15.54 11.68 20.95
CA ASN A 111 -16.76 11.74 21.77
C ASN A 111 -17.94 11.04 21.07
N ASP A 112 -17.69 10.24 20.06
CA ASP A 112 -18.71 9.61 19.23
C ASP A 112 -19.67 10.63 18.58
N VAL A 113 -19.15 11.77 18.12
CA VAL A 113 -19.91 12.69 17.28
C VAL A 113 -19.53 12.43 15.82
N ILE A 114 -20.53 12.16 15.01
CA ILE A 114 -20.39 11.97 13.58
C ILE A 114 -20.31 13.33 12.90
N HIS A 115 -19.31 13.52 12.07
CA HIS A 115 -19.11 14.68 11.21
C HIS A 115 -19.23 14.23 9.75
N VAL A 116 -20.02 14.96 8.94
CA VAL A 116 -20.16 14.69 7.50
C VAL A 116 -19.99 15.99 6.74
N SER A 117 -18.98 16.05 5.87
CA SER A 117 -18.87 17.09 4.85
C SER A 117 -19.54 16.63 3.57
N TYR A 118 -20.13 17.53 2.80
CA TYR A 118 -20.81 17.18 1.55
C TYR A 118 -21.10 18.41 0.69
N TRP A 119 -21.25 18.15 -0.59
CA TRP A 119 -21.80 19.11 -1.52
C TRP A 119 -23.32 19.15 -1.37
N GLY A 120 -23.82 20.31 -1.10
CA GLY A 120 -25.21 20.48 -0.78
C GLY A 120 -25.93 21.47 -1.69
N ARG A 121 -27.10 21.85 -1.24
CA ARG A 121 -28.01 22.79 -1.90
C ARG A 121 -27.30 24.07 -2.34
N ASN A 122 -27.64 24.57 -3.54
CA ASN A 122 -27.05 25.73 -4.19
C ASN A 122 -25.57 25.60 -4.53
N SER A 123 -25.06 24.39 -4.61
CA SER A 123 -23.63 24.13 -4.82
C SER A 123 -22.75 24.71 -3.72
N ASP A 124 -23.19 24.60 -2.47
CA ASP A 124 -22.49 25.07 -1.27
C ASP A 124 -21.73 23.90 -0.61
N LEU A 125 -20.60 24.20 0.03
CA LEU A 125 -19.99 23.28 0.98
C LEU A 125 -20.80 23.26 2.28
N LYS A 126 -21.21 22.07 2.71
CA LYS A 126 -21.96 21.86 3.95
C LYS A 126 -21.26 20.91 4.90
N HIS A 127 -21.62 21.00 6.16
CA HIS A 127 -21.18 20.12 7.23
C HIS A 127 -22.38 19.77 8.13
N ALA A 128 -22.57 18.48 8.38
CA ALA A 128 -23.60 17.99 9.30
C ALA A 128 -22.97 17.24 10.46
N THR A 129 -23.60 17.31 11.63
CA THR A 129 -23.18 16.59 12.83
C THR A 129 -24.33 15.88 13.51
N LYS A 130 -24.01 14.76 14.17
CA LYS A 130 -24.94 14.00 14.99
C LYS A 130 -24.16 13.15 16.00
N SER A 131 -24.69 12.99 17.23
CA SER A 131 -24.16 11.95 18.14
C SER A 131 -24.37 10.56 17.55
N ALA A 132 -23.36 9.69 17.61
CA ALA A 132 -23.42 8.30 17.15
C ALA A 132 -24.45 7.48 17.92
N SER A 133 -24.81 7.88 19.15
CA SER A 133 -25.81 7.18 19.95
C SER A 133 -27.18 7.11 19.25
N SER A 134 -27.93 6.05 19.56
CA SER A 134 -29.29 5.91 19.03
C SER A 134 -30.19 7.08 19.45
N GLY A 135 -30.86 7.73 18.48
CA GLY A 135 -31.82 8.80 18.72
C GLY A 135 -31.30 10.22 18.57
N GLY A 136 -30.04 10.42 18.22
CA GLY A 136 -29.51 11.74 17.88
C GLY A 136 -30.16 12.33 16.62
N THR A 137 -30.32 13.65 16.59
CA THR A 137 -30.82 14.39 15.41
C THR A 137 -29.68 15.04 14.66
N TRP A 138 -29.79 15.12 13.34
CA TRP A 138 -28.82 15.83 12.51
C TRP A 138 -28.95 17.35 12.68
N SER A 139 -27.80 18.00 12.75
CA SER A 139 -27.67 19.46 12.67
C SER A 139 -26.74 19.76 11.50
N ASP A 140 -27.24 20.48 10.48
CA ASP A 140 -26.47 20.84 9.29
C ASP A 140 -26.22 22.36 9.22
N TYR A 141 -25.08 22.71 8.66
CA TYR A 141 -24.62 24.09 8.50
C TYR A 141 -23.96 24.27 7.15
N THR A 142 -24.17 25.44 6.52
CA THR A 142 -23.37 25.82 5.37
C THR A 142 -22.01 26.33 5.85
N VAL A 143 -20.95 25.71 5.36
CA VAL A 143 -19.55 26.04 5.64
C VAL A 143 -19.10 27.18 4.73
N LYS A 144 -19.38 27.04 3.43
CA LYS A 144 -19.04 28.03 2.42
C LYS A 144 -20.21 28.22 1.48
N TRP A 145 -20.60 29.49 1.30
CA TRP A 145 -21.60 29.92 0.33
C TRP A 145 -20.92 30.22 -1.01
N GLY A 146 -21.51 29.78 -2.10
CA GLY A 146 -21.04 30.16 -3.44
C GLY A 146 -21.37 29.12 -4.50
N SER A 147 -21.38 29.53 -5.74
CA SER A 147 -21.65 28.66 -6.87
C SER A 147 -20.47 27.68 -7.03
N LEU A 148 -20.77 26.38 -7.13
CA LEU A 148 -19.80 25.30 -7.40
C LEU A 148 -18.63 25.27 -6.39
N THR A 149 -18.95 25.32 -5.08
CA THR A 149 -17.98 25.12 -4.00
C THR A 149 -18.34 23.89 -3.19
N GLY A 150 -17.33 23.09 -2.81
CA GLY A 150 -17.53 21.91 -1.98
C GLY A 150 -17.66 20.61 -2.75
N GLU A 151 -17.17 20.56 -3.95
CA GLU A 151 -17.01 19.29 -4.67
C GLU A 151 -15.83 18.50 -4.12
N TRP A 152 -15.90 17.17 -4.25
CA TRP A 152 -14.86 16.26 -3.80
C TRP A 152 -14.37 16.52 -2.37
N THR A 153 -15.32 16.70 -1.43
CA THR A 153 -14.95 17.00 -0.05
C THR A 153 -14.28 15.82 0.64
N SER A 154 -13.29 16.12 1.48
CA SER A 154 -12.73 15.17 2.44
C SER A 154 -12.60 15.84 3.79
N ILE A 155 -12.99 15.16 4.87
CA ILE A 155 -12.99 15.69 6.24
C ILE A 155 -12.00 14.90 7.08
N ALA A 156 -11.25 15.61 7.95
CA ALA A 156 -10.46 15.05 9.02
C ALA A 156 -10.61 15.86 10.30
N LEU A 157 -10.35 15.25 11.46
CA LEU A 157 -10.49 15.84 12.77
C LEU A 157 -9.12 16.05 13.43
N ASP A 158 -8.87 17.25 13.99
CA ASP A 158 -7.65 17.47 14.77
C ASP A 158 -7.76 16.89 16.19
N SER A 159 -6.67 16.91 16.95
CA SER A 159 -6.60 16.38 18.33
C SER A 159 -7.63 17.01 19.29
N ASN A 160 -8.25 18.11 18.90
CA ASN A 160 -9.30 18.80 19.65
C ASN A 160 -10.71 18.55 19.06
N ASN A 161 -10.86 17.52 18.21
CA ASN A 161 -12.10 17.18 17.51
C ASN A 161 -12.64 18.33 16.62
N LYS A 162 -11.75 19.19 16.09
CA LYS A 162 -12.16 20.24 15.17
C LYS A 162 -12.07 19.73 13.74
N PRO A 163 -13.15 19.87 12.97
CA PRO A 163 -13.17 19.45 11.58
C PRO A 163 -12.36 20.39 10.67
N TRP A 164 -11.61 19.78 9.79
CA TRP A 164 -10.90 20.35 8.67
C TRP A 164 -11.43 19.69 7.40
N ILE A 165 -11.81 20.49 6.41
CA ILE A 165 -12.46 19.98 5.18
C ILE A 165 -11.68 20.52 3.99
N SER A 166 -11.01 19.63 3.26
CA SER A 166 -10.51 19.96 1.92
C SER A 166 -11.65 19.85 0.91
N TYR A 167 -11.67 20.71 -0.09
CA TYR A 167 -12.70 20.72 -1.11
C TYR A 167 -12.26 21.45 -2.38
N VAL A 168 -12.85 21.06 -3.50
CA VAL A 168 -12.65 21.75 -4.77
C VAL A 168 -13.65 22.89 -4.93
N SER A 169 -13.18 23.99 -5.46
CA SER A 169 -13.97 25.15 -5.87
C SER A 169 -13.87 25.29 -7.39
N GLU A 170 -14.78 24.69 -8.14
CA GLU A 170 -14.78 24.72 -9.62
C GLU A 170 -14.84 26.14 -10.19
N THR A 171 -15.57 27.07 -9.52
CA THR A 171 -15.65 28.46 -10.00
C THR A 171 -14.27 29.14 -10.09
N TRP A 172 -13.31 28.68 -9.29
CA TRP A 172 -11.98 29.26 -9.17
C TRP A 172 -10.87 28.28 -9.52
N ASP A 173 -11.23 27.05 -9.96
CA ASP A 173 -10.30 25.99 -10.33
C ASP A 173 -9.20 25.80 -9.28
N ARG A 174 -9.60 25.63 -8.02
CA ARG A 174 -8.66 25.61 -6.92
C ARG A 174 -9.04 24.65 -5.79
N LEU A 175 -8.02 24.22 -5.05
CA LEU A 175 -8.15 23.50 -3.79
C LEU A 175 -8.22 24.48 -2.63
N ASP A 176 -9.29 24.39 -1.87
CA ASP A 176 -9.50 25.17 -0.66
C ASP A 176 -9.58 24.26 0.58
N LEU A 177 -9.28 24.81 1.75
CA LEU A 177 -9.41 24.16 3.05
C LEU A 177 -10.25 25.01 3.99
N ALA A 178 -11.38 24.47 4.42
CA ALA A 178 -12.21 25.05 5.47
C ALA A 178 -11.90 24.42 6.82
N HIS A 179 -11.96 25.20 7.88
CA HIS A 179 -11.77 24.71 9.24
C HIS A 179 -12.66 25.45 10.24
N LYS A 180 -13.05 24.74 11.29
CA LYS A 180 -13.87 25.36 12.34
C LYS A 180 -13.00 26.23 13.23
N SER A 181 -13.32 27.52 13.31
CA SER A 181 -12.57 28.49 14.10
C SER A 181 -13.25 28.78 15.46
N GLY A 182 -12.48 28.69 16.54
CA GLY A 182 -12.96 28.95 17.90
C GLY A 182 -13.95 27.91 18.44
N THR A 183 -14.78 28.33 19.40
CA THR A 183 -15.82 27.48 20.03
C THR A 183 -17.21 27.67 19.40
N SER A 184 -17.35 28.52 18.39
CA SER A 184 -18.61 28.75 17.69
C SER A 184 -18.98 27.56 16.81
N THR A 185 -20.25 27.19 16.84
CA THR A 185 -20.76 26.11 15.98
C THR A 185 -20.90 26.52 14.51
N THR A 186 -20.89 27.83 14.22
CA THR A 186 -21.23 28.39 12.91
C THR A 186 -20.10 29.18 12.24
N THR A 187 -18.95 29.38 12.92
CA THR A 187 -17.85 30.19 12.37
C THR A 187 -16.81 29.29 11.77
N TRP A 188 -16.60 29.40 10.47
CA TRP A 188 -15.59 28.69 9.70
C TRP A 188 -14.53 29.64 9.17
N GLY A 189 -13.27 29.26 9.26
CA GLY A 189 -12.16 29.86 8.52
C GLY A 189 -12.01 29.15 7.18
N ASP A 190 -11.38 29.80 6.24
CA ASP A 190 -11.15 29.29 4.90
C ASP A 190 -9.78 29.76 4.39
N SER A 191 -9.08 28.91 3.66
CA SER A 191 -7.79 29.24 3.06
C SER A 191 -7.59 28.47 1.75
N THR A 192 -7.04 29.15 0.77
CA THR A 192 -6.64 28.50 -0.47
C THR A 192 -5.35 27.70 -0.23
N VAL A 193 -5.38 26.44 -0.60
CA VAL A 193 -4.25 25.50 -0.54
C VAL A 193 -3.46 25.57 -1.84
N ASP A 194 -4.16 25.40 -2.95
CA ASP A 194 -3.59 25.57 -4.30
C ASP A 194 -4.56 26.41 -5.15
N SER A 195 -4.01 27.42 -5.82
CA SER A 195 -4.80 28.30 -6.67
C SER A 195 -5.00 27.76 -8.10
N GLY A 196 -4.59 26.52 -8.34
CA GLY A 196 -4.68 25.88 -9.68
C GLY A 196 -3.74 26.46 -10.74
N GLY A 197 -3.25 27.68 -10.54
CA GLY A 197 -2.35 28.35 -11.50
C GLY A 197 -2.98 28.55 -12.87
N ASN A 198 -2.72 27.68 -13.80
CA ASN A 198 -3.40 27.59 -15.10
C ASN A 198 -4.12 26.26 -15.26
N GLY A 199 -4.35 25.53 -14.14
CA GLY A 199 -4.83 24.16 -14.10
C GLY A 199 -6.13 23.98 -13.36
N GLU A 200 -6.99 23.10 -13.86
CA GLU A 200 -8.21 22.67 -13.20
C GLU A 200 -7.85 21.63 -12.12
N ILE A 201 -8.39 21.82 -10.92
CA ILE A 201 -8.32 20.83 -9.83
C ILE A 201 -9.69 20.16 -9.72
N ASP A 202 -9.75 18.86 -9.98
CA ASP A 202 -11.00 18.10 -9.99
C ASP A 202 -10.75 16.63 -9.61
N ASN A 203 -11.77 15.79 -9.66
CA ASN A 203 -11.70 14.34 -9.50
C ASN A 203 -11.02 13.82 -8.21
N GLY A 204 -11.04 14.62 -7.15
CA GLY A 204 -10.73 14.15 -5.82
C GLY A 204 -9.70 14.94 -5.04
N THR A 205 -9.98 15.05 -3.74
CA THR A 205 -9.03 15.46 -2.71
C THR A 205 -9.21 14.56 -1.50
N SER A 206 -8.14 14.31 -0.75
CA SER A 206 -8.19 13.58 0.51
C SER A 206 -7.28 14.27 1.53
N ILE A 207 -7.82 14.51 2.73
CA ILE A 207 -7.10 15.13 3.85
C ILE A 207 -6.92 14.12 4.98
N ALA A 208 -5.74 14.12 5.59
CA ALA A 208 -5.48 13.46 6.86
C ALA A 208 -4.67 14.40 7.78
N ILE A 209 -4.71 14.14 9.09
CA ILE A 209 -4.06 14.95 10.12
C ILE A 209 -3.14 14.05 10.92
N ASP A 210 -1.87 14.41 11.03
CA ASP A 210 -0.86 13.64 11.73
C ASP A 210 -0.93 13.81 13.26
N SER A 211 -0.09 13.09 14.00
CA SER A 211 -0.02 13.12 15.46
C SER A 211 0.36 14.50 16.04
N ASN A 212 0.89 15.40 15.21
CA ASN A 212 1.28 16.77 15.56
C ASN A 212 0.26 17.82 15.11
N ASP A 213 -0.93 17.40 14.71
CA ASP A 213 -1.96 18.25 14.11
C ASP A 213 -1.53 18.94 12.80
N ALA A 214 -0.51 18.41 12.06
CA ALA A 214 -0.22 18.88 10.71
C ALA A 214 -1.23 18.32 9.71
N LYS A 215 -1.54 19.09 8.68
CA LYS A 215 -2.55 18.76 7.66
C LYS A 215 -1.84 18.35 6.39
N HIS A 216 -2.15 17.17 5.94
CA HIS A 216 -1.65 16.56 4.71
C HIS A 216 -2.80 16.40 3.74
N ILE A 217 -2.67 16.90 2.51
CA ILE A 217 -3.73 16.85 1.51
C ILE A 217 -3.13 16.31 0.22
N VAL A 218 -3.76 15.29 -0.33
CA VAL A 218 -3.48 14.80 -1.70
C VAL A 218 -4.64 15.18 -2.61
N TYR A 219 -4.35 15.50 -3.85
CA TYR A 219 -5.34 15.93 -4.83
C TYR A 219 -4.88 15.66 -6.26
N TYR A 220 -5.82 15.65 -7.18
CA TYR A 220 -5.56 15.48 -8.59
C TYR A 220 -5.57 16.84 -9.30
N ASP A 221 -4.54 17.09 -10.08
CA ASP A 221 -4.38 18.25 -10.98
C ASP A 221 -4.78 17.80 -12.39
N ASP A 222 -6.03 18.11 -12.81
CA ASP A 222 -6.63 17.58 -14.04
C ASP A 222 -5.94 18.08 -15.31
N ASP A 223 -5.47 19.32 -15.33
CA ASP A 223 -4.80 19.90 -16.51
C ASP A 223 -3.43 19.26 -16.78
N ASN A 224 -2.71 18.89 -15.73
CA ASN A 224 -1.41 18.24 -15.86
C ASN A 224 -1.51 16.70 -15.83
N GLY A 225 -2.60 16.17 -15.32
CA GLY A 225 -2.77 14.74 -15.12
C GLY A 225 -1.89 14.20 -13.99
N ASP A 226 -1.65 14.99 -12.93
CA ASP A 226 -0.69 14.69 -11.88
C ASP A 226 -1.36 14.40 -10.54
N LEU A 227 -0.84 13.42 -9.78
CA LEU A 227 -1.08 13.34 -8.34
C LEU A 227 -0.22 14.38 -7.63
N ARG A 228 -0.85 15.22 -6.83
CA ARG A 228 -0.17 16.26 -6.04
C ARG A 228 -0.40 16.10 -4.55
N TYR A 229 0.52 16.67 -3.79
CA TYR A 229 0.51 16.69 -2.34
C TYR A 229 0.75 18.11 -1.82
N ALA A 230 -0.05 18.52 -0.82
CA ALA A 230 0.09 19.78 -0.14
C ALA A 230 0.26 19.59 1.36
N ASP A 231 1.24 20.28 1.91
CA ASP A 231 1.46 20.43 3.35
C ASP A 231 1.79 21.88 3.72
N LYS A 232 1.76 22.20 5.00
CA LYS A 232 2.17 23.53 5.45
C LYS A 232 3.61 23.54 5.91
N ASN A 233 4.40 24.42 5.31
CA ASN A 233 5.75 24.71 5.79
C ASN A 233 5.71 25.26 7.23
N THR A 234 6.38 24.58 8.15
CA THR A 234 6.38 24.89 9.58
C THR A 234 7.00 26.25 9.93
N HIS A 235 7.88 26.78 9.08
CA HIS A 235 8.56 28.07 9.31
C HIS A 235 7.80 29.25 8.71
N THR A 236 7.22 29.08 7.52
CA THR A 236 6.52 30.18 6.81
C THR A 236 5.03 30.15 7.03
N ASN A 237 4.48 29.04 7.49
CA ASN A 237 3.04 28.75 7.58
C ASN A 237 2.30 28.90 6.23
N LEU A 238 3.02 28.76 5.13
CA LEU A 238 2.49 28.76 3.77
C LEU A 238 2.32 27.31 3.28
N TRP A 239 1.33 27.09 2.41
CA TRP A 239 1.15 25.83 1.73
C TRP A 239 2.30 25.60 0.74
N GLN A 240 2.79 24.38 0.69
CA GLN A 240 3.73 23.86 -0.30
C GLN A 240 3.03 22.78 -1.10
N ASN A 241 3.06 22.91 -2.43
CA ASN A 241 2.39 22.02 -3.34
C ASN A 241 3.43 21.31 -4.20
N ASN A 242 3.55 19.99 -4.03
CA ASN A 242 4.54 19.17 -4.69
C ASN A 242 3.85 18.13 -5.59
N VAL A 243 4.47 17.82 -6.71
CA VAL A 243 4.06 16.69 -7.55
C VAL A 243 4.52 15.40 -6.88
N VAL A 244 3.63 14.43 -6.75
CA VAL A 244 3.92 13.09 -6.26
C VAL A 244 4.18 12.15 -7.42
N ASP A 245 3.25 12.09 -8.37
CA ASP A 245 3.36 11.27 -9.58
C ASP A 245 2.89 12.08 -10.79
N SER A 246 3.68 12.06 -11.87
CA SER A 246 3.40 12.73 -13.15
C SER A 246 3.66 11.80 -14.34
N SER A 247 3.53 10.50 -14.13
CA SER A 247 3.83 9.47 -15.13
C SER A 247 2.70 9.24 -16.14
N GLY A 248 1.90 10.26 -16.43
CA GLY A 248 0.76 10.21 -17.34
C GLY A 248 -0.48 10.84 -16.73
N ASP A 249 -1.69 10.38 -17.07
CA ASP A 249 -2.94 10.81 -16.43
C ASP A 249 -3.16 9.99 -15.14
N VAL A 250 -2.51 10.39 -14.04
CA VAL A 250 -2.40 9.67 -12.77
C VAL A 250 -2.86 10.51 -11.58
N GLY A 251 -3.46 9.88 -10.58
CA GLY A 251 -3.83 10.57 -9.33
C GLY A 251 -5.32 10.79 -9.13
N LYS A 252 -6.19 10.24 -9.97
CA LYS A 252 -7.66 10.39 -9.80
C LYS A 252 -8.16 9.64 -8.56
N PHE A 253 -9.15 10.22 -7.89
CA PHE A 253 -9.80 9.67 -6.70
C PHE A 253 -8.81 9.31 -5.59
N PRO A 254 -7.87 10.19 -5.22
CA PRO A 254 -6.87 9.85 -4.24
C PRO A 254 -7.49 9.63 -2.87
N SER A 255 -6.97 8.67 -2.14
CA SER A 255 -7.33 8.37 -0.75
C SER A 255 -6.06 8.32 0.09
N LEU A 256 -6.02 9.05 1.19
CA LEU A 256 -4.87 9.24 2.07
C LEU A 256 -5.17 8.68 3.46
N ALA A 257 -4.23 7.90 3.99
CA ALA A 257 -4.20 7.49 5.40
C ALA A 257 -2.80 7.76 5.98
N ILE A 258 -2.71 7.81 7.31
CA ILE A 258 -1.46 8.05 8.05
C ILE A 258 -1.27 6.91 9.05
N ASP A 259 -0.07 6.32 9.10
CA ASP A 259 0.27 5.27 10.04
C ASP A 259 0.70 5.82 11.42
N SER A 260 0.97 4.92 12.38
CA SER A 260 1.36 5.29 13.75
C SER A 260 2.70 6.04 13.85
N GLN A 261 3.46 6.09 12.76
CA GLN A 261 4.76 6.75 12.66
C GLN A 261 4.69 8.06 11.86
N ASP A 262 3.47 8.54 11.57
CA ASP A 262 3.18 9.71 10.74
C ASP A 262 3.65 9.56 9.27
N ASN A 263 3.82 8.33 8.76
CA ASN A 263 4.06 8.12 7.34
C ASN A 263 2.74 8.21 6.55
N LEU A 264 2.84 8.64 5.29
CA LEU A 264 1.67 8.87 4.44
C LEU A 264 1.48 7.73 3.45
N HIS A 265 0.26 7.26 3.32
CA HIS A 265 -0.15 6.17 2.45
C HIS A 265 -1.26 6.66 1.52
N VAL A 266 -1.02 6.65 0.21
CA VAL A 266 -1.94 7.16 -0.80
C VAL A 266 -2.27 6.08 -1.82
N ALA A 267 -3.54 5.72 -1.92
CA ALA A 267 -4.05 4.92 -3.02
C ALA A 267 -4.70 5.84 -4.05
N TYR A 268 -4.45 5.62 -5.34
CA TYR A 268 -4.98 6.45 -6.42
C TYR A 268 -5.12 5.68 -7.73
N TYR A 269 -5.93 6.21 -8.63
CA TYR A 269 -6.17 5.62 -9.93
C TYR A 269 -5.29 6.27 -11.02
N ASP A 270 -4.60 5.41 -11.76
CA ASP A 270 -3.94 5.76 -13.02
C ASP A 270 -4.94 5.59 -14.15
N ASN A 271 -5.51 6.70 -14.60
CA ASN A 271 -6.52 6.70 -15.65
C ASN A 271 -5.92 6.43 -17.04
N GLY A 272 -4.64 6.77 -17.22
CA GLY A 272 -3.93 6.52 -18.47
C GLY A 272 -3.73 5.04 -18.76
N ASN A 273 -3.41 4.25 -17.73
CA ASN A 273 -3.15 2.81 -17.83
C ASN A 273 -4.26 1.95 -17.24
N GLN A 274 -5.28 2.55 -16.59
CA GLN A 274 -6.37 1.86 -15.89
C GLN A 274 -5.87 0.94 -14.77
N GLN A 275 -4.99 1.46 -13.91
CA GLN A 275 -4.29 0.72 -12.87
C GLN A 275 -4.56 1.32 -11.48
N LEU A 276 -4.51 0.46 -10.45
CA LEU A 276 -4.41 0.90 -9.07
C LEU A 276 -2.95 1.19 -8.76
N LYS A 277 -2.65 2.42 -8.35
CA LYS A 277 -1.32 2.83 -7.88
C LYS A 277 -1.35 3.20 -6.40
N TYR A 278 -0.19 3.16 -5.82
CA TYR A 278 0.05 3.47 -4.44
C TYR A 278 1.32 4.30 -4.29
N ALA A 279 1.26 5.32 -3.44
CA ALA A 279 2.41 6.13 -3.08
C ALA A 279 2.58 6.13 -1.55
N TYR A 280 3.80 5.92 -1.11
CA TYR A 280 4.22 5.90 0.29
C TYR A 280 5.26 6.99 0.55
N HIS A 281 5.07 7.78 1.62
CA HIS A 281 6.02 8.81 2.04
C HIS A 281 6.51 8.55 3.48
N ASN A 282 7.80 8.32 3.61
CA ASN A 282 8.46 7.98 4.88
C ASN A 282 9.01 9.21 5.64
N GLY A 283 8.43 10.38 5.44
CA GLY A 283 8.93 11.64 6.00
C GLY A 283 10.02 12.32 5.15
N THR A 284 10.61 11.64 4.17
CA THR A 284 11.71 12.18 3.33
C THR A 284 11.47 12.09 1.83
N SER A 285 10.89 11.02 1.34
CA SER A 285 10.68 10.77 -0.10
C SER A 285 9.43 9.96 -0.36
N TRP A 286 8.88 10.13 -1.56
CA TRP A 286 7.80 9.33 -2.08
C TRP A 286 8.34 8.09 -2.78
N ASN A 287 7.75 6.94 -2.49
CA ASN A 287 7.93 5.68 -3.20
C ASN A 287 6.62 5.31 -3.86
N ILE A 288 6.66 4.97 -5.15
CA ILE A 288 5.46 4.71 -5.96
C ILE A 288 5.50 3.30 -6.48
N SER A 289 4.38 2.59 -6.39
CA SER A 289 4.20 1.24 -6.93
C SER A 289 2.83 1.09 -7.61
N THR A 290 2.73 0.14 -8.53
CA THR A 290 1.46 -0.32 -9.09
C THR A 290 1.01 -1.56 -8.32
N LEU A 291 -0.21 -1.54 -7.78
CA LEU A 291 -0.74 -2.65 -6.98
C LEU A 291 -1.64 -3.59 -7.79
N ASP A 292 -2.37 -3.07 -8.79
CA ASP A 292 -3.17 -3.88 -9.71
C ASP A 292 -3.10 -3.26 -11.10
N GLU A 293 -2.75 -4.08 -12.09
CA GLU A 293 -2.62 -3.66 -13.50
C GLU A 293 -3.97 -3.68 -14.26
N SER A 294 -5.06 -4.01 -13.59
CA SER A 294 -6.37 -4.23 -14.24
C SER A 294 -7.53 -3.61 -13.48
N GLY A 295 -7.49 -2.32 -13.22
CA GLY A 295 -8.54 -1.60 -12.50
C GLY A 295 -8.00 -0.79 -11.34
N GLY A 296 -8.85 -0.12 -10.58
CA GLY A 296 -8.40 0.71 -9.46
C GLY A 296 -9.25 1.95 -9.20
N MET A 297 -10.39 2.07 -9.85
CA MET A 297 -11.26 3.25 -9.67
C MET A 297 -11.83 3.35 -8.26
N HIS A 298 -11.94 4.58 -7.78
CA HIS A 298 -12.48 4.92 -6.46
C HIS A 298 -11.81 4.11 -5.33
N PRO A 299 -10.47 4.14 -5.22
CA PRO A 299 -9.78 3.47 -4.14
C PRO A 299 -10.07 4.15 -2.82
N SER A 300 -10.03 3.38 -1.74
CA SER A 300 -10.09 3.88 -0.37
C SER A 300 -9.08 3.11 0.46
N VAL A 301 -8.19 3.80 1.16
CA VAL A 301 -7.17 3.23 2.02
C VAL A 301 -7.54 3.39 3.48
N THR A 302 -7.29 2.38 4.28
CA THR A 302 -7.37 2.41 5.75
C THR A 302 -6.18 1.68 6.35
N ILE A 303 -5.85 2.03 7.59
CA ILE A 303 -4.75 1.42 8.34
C ILE A 303 -5.32 0.95 9.68
N ASP A 304 -5.02 -0.28 10.06
CA ASP A 304 -5.45 -0.81 11.35
C ASP A 304 -4.48 -0.43 12.48
N SER A 305 -4.81 -0.80 13.71
CA SER A 305 -4.00 -0.51 14.90
C SER A 305 -2.62 -1.20 14.92
N ASN A 306 -2.34 -2.08 13.98
CA ASN A 306 -1.05 -2.78 13.82
C ASN A 306 -0.28 -2.27 12.59
N ASP A 307 -0.68 -1.13 12.04
CA ASP A 307 -0.14 -0.53 10.82
C ASP A 307 -0.28 -1.40 9.56
N ASN A 308 -1.23 -2.35 9.55
CA ASN A 308 -1.58 -3.06 8.33
C ASN A 308 -2.43 -2.17 7.43
N ILE A 309 -2.07 -2.10 6.16
CA ILE A 309 -2.70 -1.25 5.16
C ILE A 309 -3.70 -2.07 4.33
N TYR A 310 -4.91 -1.55 4.20
CA TYR A 310 -5.95 -2.17 3.40
C TYR A 310 -6.51 -1.17 2.41
N ILE A 311 -6.66 -1.59 1.16
CA ILE A 311 -7.17 -0.75 0.07
C ILE A 311 -8.34 -1.46 -0.60
N SER A 312 -9.53 -0.85 -0.53
CA SER A 312 -10.67 -1.29 -1.34
C SER A 312 -10.75 -0.48 -2.62
N TYR A 313 -11.16 -1.09 -3.73
CA TYR A 313 -11.28 -0.41 -5.02
C TYR A 313 -12.24 -1.13 -5.97
N TYR A 314 -12.63 -0.44 -7.01
CA TYR A 314 -13.44 -0.99 -8.09
C TYR A 314 -12.54 -1.42 -9.25
N ASP A 315 -12.57 -2.71 -9.56
CA ASP A 315 -12.01 -3.27 -10.78
C ASP A 315 -13.00 -3.04 -11.91
N ASP A 316 -12.77 -2.02 -12.72
CA ASP A 316 -13.65 -1.63 -13.82
C ASP A 316 -13.56 -2.60 -15.01
N THR A 317 -12.45 -3.31 -15.17
CA THR A 317 -12.29 -4.37 -16.19
C THR A 317 -13.24 -5.56 -15.95
N ASN A 318 -13.32 -6.02 -14.69
CA ASN A 318 -14.15 -7.19 -14.31
C ASN A 318 -15.46 -6.78 -13.62
N SER A 319 -15.66 -5.50 -13.36
CA SER A 319 -16.83 -4.95 -12.65
C SER A 319 -17.03 -5.50 -11.25
N ASN A 320 -15.94 -5.67 -10.50
CA ASN A 320 -15.90 -6.25 -9.17
C ASN A 320 -15.40 -5.26 -8.11
N LEU A 321 -15.89 -5.43 -6.86
CA LEU A 321 -15.21 -4.90 -5.69
C LEU A 321 -14.01 -5.77 -5.39
N LYS A 322 -12.85 -5.15 -5.25
CA LYS A 322 -11.61 -5.80 -4.78
C LYS A 322 -11.12 -5.15 -3.49
N MET A 323 -10.28 -5.88 -2.76
CA MET A 323 -9.52 -5.39 -1.62
C MET A 323 -8.13 -6.01 -1.63
N ILE A 324 -7.13 -5.20 -1.35
CA ILE A 324 -5.74 -5.61 -1.17
C ILE A 324 -5.34 -5.30 0.27
N GLN A 325 -4.68 -6.25 0.92
CA GLN A 325 -3.83 -5.95 2.08
C GLN A 325 -2.44 -5.67 1.55
N HIS A 326 -1.96 -4.47 1.75
CA HIS A 326 -0.64 -4.04 1.30
C HIS A 326 0.32 -3.98 2.48
N ILE A 327 1.50 -4.55 2.28
CA ILE A 327 2.57 -4.51 3.26
C ILE A 327 3.58 -3.48 2.77
N VAL A 328 3.73 -2.39 3.52
CA VAL A 328 4.76 -1.39 3.19
C VAL A 328 6.12 -1.97 3.51
N ASN A 329 6.98 -1.95 2.52
CA ASN A 329 8.40 -2.16 2.73
C ASN A 329 8.98 -0.98 3.52
N SER A 330 8.82 -0.98 4.84
CA SER A 330 9.80 -0.31 5.67
C SER A 330 11.14 -0.98 5.36
N ASN A 331 12.26 -0.26 5.37
CA ASN A 331 13.59 -0.87 5.30
C ASN A 331 13.89 -1.82 6.48
N GLU A 332 12.90 -2.05 7.34
CA GLU A 332 12.90 -3.11 8.33
C GLU A 332 12.40 -4.39 7.67
N PRO A 333 13.11 -5.49 7.82
CA PRO A 333 12.71 -6.78 7.29
C PRO A 333 11.30 -7.13 7.77
N LEU A 334 10.41 -7.53 6.86
CA LEU A 334 9.02 -7.94 7.16
C LEU A 334 8.92 -9.17 8.08
N GLY A 335 10.06 -9.68 8.52
CA GLY A 335 10.20 -10.80 9.43
C GLY A 335 11.12 -11.88 8.87
N GLU A 336 11.26 -12.94 9.64
CA GLU A 336 12.03 -14.11 9.29
C GLU A 336 11.10 -15.23 8.79
N VAL A 337 11.46 -15.84 7.70
CA VAL A 337 10.79 -17.06 7.21
C VAL A 337 11.77 -18.23 7.18
N GLN A 338 11.29 -19.44 7.32
CA GLN A 338 12.10 -20.62 7.13
C GLN A 338 11.98 -21.07 5.67
N VAL A 339 13.10 -21.04 4.96
CA VAL A 339 13.19 -21.55 3.60
C VAL A 339 13.75 -22.97 3.64
N GLU A 340 12.95 -23.96 3.24
CA GLU A 340 13.37 -25.35 3.15
C GLU A 340 14.00 -25.60 1.78
N PHE A 341 15.23 -26.08 1.78
CA PHE A 341 15.87 -26.69 0.62
C PHE A 341 15.70 -28.21 0.74
N VAL A 342 14.88 -28.79 -0.12
CA VAL A 342 14.52 -30.22 -0.02
C VAL A 342 15.76 -31.09 -0.12
N GLY A 343 16.09 -31.79 0.99
CA GLY A 343 17.28 -32.62 1.10
C GLY A 343 18.48 -31.94 1.81
N TYR A 344 18.47 -30.63 1.95
CA TYR A 344 19.59 -29.86 2.53
C TYR A 344 19.24 -29.12 3.84
N GLY A 345 17.97 -29.09 4.24
CA GLY A 345 17.51 -28.49 5.47
C GLY A 345 16.94 -27.09 5.27
N ASN A 346 16.69 -26.42 6.40
CA ASN A 346 16.07 -25.10 6.43
C ASN A 346 17.10 -24.02 6.73
N VAL A 347 16.96 -22.89 6.10
CA VAL A 347 17.68 -21.65 6.44
C VAL A 347 16.68 -20.56 6.78
N THR A 348 17.08 -19.63 7.66
CA THR A 348 16.27 -18.43 7.92
C THR A 348 16.47 -17.44 6.79
N GLY A 349 15.39 -17.06 6.15
CA GLY A 349 15.34 -15.99 5.17
C GLY A 349 14.74 -14.73 5.77
N THR A 350 15.17 -13.58 5.30
CA THR A 350 14.64 -12.26 5.65
C THR A 350 13.75 -11.80 4.51
N VAL A 351 12.49 -11.52 4.81
CA VAL A 351 11.55 -10.97 3.84
C VAL A 351 11.80 -9.47 3.74
N LEU A 352 12.20 -9.00 2.58
CA LEU A 352 12.43 -7.57 2.34
C LEU A 352 11.18 -6.89 1.82
N ASP A 353 10.40 -7.59 0.99
CA ASP A 353 9.16 -7.10 0.39
C ASP A 353 8.26 -8.26 -0.04
N ASP A 354 7.12 -7.97 -0.63
CA ASP A 354 6.15 -8.98 -1.10
C ASP A 354 6.67 -9.84 -2.27
N GLU A 355 7.78 -9.44 -2.88
CA GLU A 355 8.41 -10.15 -3.99
C GLU A 355 9.82 -10.66 -3.65
N THR A 356 10.45 -10.20 -2.55
CA THR A 356 11.87 -10.42 -2.26
C THR A 356 12.10 -11.06 -0.91
N ILE A 357 12.71 -12.25 -0.91
CA ILE A 357 13.25 -12.89 0.28
C ILE A 357 14.75 -13.05 0.10
N THR A 358 15.55 -12.56 1.03
CA THR A 358 16.99 -12.79 1.06
C THR A 358 17.33 -13.87 2.06
N PHE A 359 18.18 -14.78 1.66
CA PHE A 359 18.71 -15.84 2.52
C PHE A 359 20.11 -16.23 2.08
N LYS A 360 20.85 -16.84 3.00
CA LYS A 360 22.10 -17.50 2.66
C LYS A 360 21.77 -18.98 2.39
N SER A 361 22.04 -19.47 1.17
CA SER A 361 21.84 -20.88 0.85
C SER A 361 22.59 -21.79 1.83
N PRO A 362 22.06 -22.97 2.16
CA PRO A 362 22.85 -23.98 2.85
C PRO A 362 24.08 -24.34 1.98
N ALA A 363 25.16 -24.80 2.61
CA ALA A 363 26.32 -25.26 1.85
C ALA A 363 25.89 -26.42 0.93
N GLY A 364 25.85 -26.15 -0.36
CA GLY A 364 25.65 -27.18 -1.40
C GLY A 364 26.94 -27.95 -1.62
N ASN A 365 26.82 -29.20 -1.98
CA ASN A 365 27.97 -30.06 -2.14
C ASN A 365 28.20 -30.48 -3.61
N ILE A 366 27.32 -30.13 -4.55
CA ILE A 366 27.42 -30.59 -5.94
C ILE A 366 26.98 -29.44 -6.87
N ASP A 367 27.85 -29.09 -7.78
CA ASP A 367 27.62 -28.13 -8.85
C ASP A 367 26.47 -28.59 -9.78
N GLY A 368 25.61 -27.66 -10.16
CA GLY A 368 24.47 -27.93 -11.05
C GLY A 368 23.35 -28.74 -10.41
N GLU A 369 23.34 -28.93 -9.09
CA GLU A 369 22.22 -29.57 -8.41
C GLU A 369 21.01 -28.67 -8.34
N ILE A 370 19.88 -29.18 -8.87
CA ILE A 370 18.60 -28.49 -8.86
C ILE A 370 17.82 -28.91 -7.62
N VAL A 371 17.57 -27.96 -6.73
CA VAL A 371 16.86 -28.18 -5.45
C VAL A 371 15.53 -27.48 -5.46
N SER A 372 14.46 -28.18 -5.10
CA SER A 372 13.15 -27.59 -4.89
C SER A 372 13.11 -26.84 -3.57
N MET A 373 12.45 -25.71 -3.56
CA MET A 373 12.32 -24.86 -2.37
C MET A 373 10.88 -24.77 -1.88
N ALA A 374 10.72 -24.56 -0.60
CA ALA A 374 9.44 -24.25 0.01
C ALA A 374 9.61 -23.24 1.15
N ILE A 375 8.59 -22.43 1.38
CA ILE A 375 8.54 -21.48 2.48
C ILE A 375 7.63 -22.02 3.58
N TRP A 376 8.11 -22.00 4.82
CA TRP A 376 7.33 -22.30 5.99
C TRP A 376 6.92 -20.99 6.68
N LEU A 377 5.62 -20.77 6.79
CA LEU A 377 5.05 -19.64 7.49
C LEU A 377 5.03 -19.88 9.01
N GLU A 378 4.96 -18.82 9.81
CA GLU A 378 4.89 -18.91 11.28
C GLU A 378 3.72 -19.75 11.80
N ASN A 379 2.61 -19.77 11.06
CA ASN A 379 1.44 -20.61 11.39
C ASN A 379 1.63 -22.10 11.10
N GLY A 380 2.84 -22.52 10.63
CA GLY A 380 3.16 -23.89 10.29
C GLY A 380 2.67 -24.35 8.90
N SER A 381 2.14 -23.43 8.09
CA SER A 381 1.77 -23.76 6.71
C SER A 381 3.01 -23.78 5.82
N LYS A 382 3.01 -24.69 4.83
CA LYS A 382 4.07 -24.85 3.83
C LYS A 382 3.57 -24.36 2.47
N ILE A 383 4.39 -23.57 1.80
CA ILE A 383 4.17 -23.14 0.42
C ILE A 383 5.31 -23.70 -0.41
N ASP A 384 5.02 -24.67 -1.28
CA ASP A 384 5.99 -25.18 -2.24
C ASP A 384 6.15 -24.14 -3.36
N LEU A 385 7.38 -23.65 -3.55
CA LEU A 385 7.66 -22.67 -4.59
C LEU A 385 7.70 -23.36 -5.98
N PRO A 386 7.09 -22.73 -7.00
CA PRO A 386 7.12 -23.26 -8.36
C PRO A 386 8.48 -23.08 -9.07
N MET A 387 9.49 -22.63 -8.34
CA MET A 387 10.84 -22.41 -8.82
C MET A 387 11.80 -23.38 -8.16
N THR A 388 12.94 -23.59 -8.80
CA THR A 388 14.05 -24.39 -8.30
C THR A 388 15.27 -23.50 -8.13
N PHE A 389 16.11 -23.84 -7.17
CA PHE A 389 17.41 -23.23 -6.98
C PHE A 389 18.47 -24.16 -7.57
N GLU A 390 19.33 -23.60 -8.41
CA GLU A 390 20.50 -24.31 -8.95
C GLU A 390 21.74 -23.73 -8.25
N TYR A 391 22.55 -24.62 -7.69
CA TYR A 391 23.81 -24.22 -7.10
C TYR A 391 24.79 -23.86 -8.23
N GLU A 392 25.09 -22.59 -8.36
CA GLU A 392 26.24 -22.12 -9.13
C GLU A 392 27.47 -22.10 -8.22
N THR A 393 28.48 -22.82 -8.62
CA THR A 393 29.76 -22.81 -7.92
C THR A 393 30.60 -21.62 -8.37
N TYR A 394 31.11 -20.91 -7.42
CA TYR A 394 32.01 -19.79 -7.68
C TYR A 394 33.42 -20.37 -7.95
N ASP A 395 33.93 -20.14 -9.13
CA ASP A 395 35.27 -20.49 -9.61
C ASP A 395 36.02 -19.16 -9.82
N SER A 396 36.98 -18.86 -8.92
CA SER A 396 37.62 -17.55 -8.87
C SER A 396 38.70 -17.34 -9.94
N ASP A 397 39.36 -18.42 -10.35
CA ASP A 397 40.49 -18.38 -11.29
C ASP A 397 40.18 -18.96 -12.66
N GLY A 398 38.99 -19.57 -12.81
CA GLY A 398 38.43 -19.96 -14.09
C GLY A 398 39.04 -21.25 -14.66
N ASP A 399 39.54 -22.13 -13.81
CA ASP A 399 40.14 -23.41 -14.25
C ASP A 399 39.11 -24.55 -14.42
N GLY A 400 37.85 -24.26 -14.05
CA GLY A 400 36.75 -25.21 -14.14
C GLY A 400 36.56 -26.06 -12.88
N ILE A 401 37.32 -25.78 -11.82
CA ILE A 401 37.17 -26.41 -10.51
C ILE A 401 36.59 -25.38 -9.53
N PRO A 402 35.44 -25.64 -8.94
CA PRO A 402 34.84 -24.74 -8.00
C PRO A 402 35.71 -24.45 -6.78
N ASN A 403 35.74 -23.22 -6.28
CA ASN A 403 36.50 -22.82 -5.09
C ASN A 403 36.30 -23.75 -3.88
N SER A 404 35.17 -24.43 -3.78
CA SER A 404 34.84 -25.36 -2.68
C SER A 404 35.51 -26.72 -2.82
N LEU A 405 35.99 -27.06 -4.03
CA LEU A 405 36.65 -28.28 -4.39
C LEU A 405 38.11 -28.06 -4.83
N ASP A 406 38.52 -26.82 -4.87
CA ASP A 406 39.81 -26.35 -5.33
C ASP A 406 40.72 -26.00 -4.12
N ASP A 407 41.88 -26.68 -4.09
CA ASP A 407 42.89 -26.41 -3.05
C ASP A 407 43.67 -25.10 -3.32
N CYS A 408 43.59 -24.58 -4.55
CA CYS A 408 44.26 -23.36 -4.98
C CYS A 408 43.30 -22.30 -5.59
N PRO A 409 42.20 -21.90 -4.96
CA PRO A 409 41.03 -21.21 -5.57
C PRO A 409 41.29 -19.81 -6.14
N ASN A 410 42.52 -19.36 -6.27
CA ASN A 410 42.91 -18.12 -6.89
C ASN A 410 44.11 -18.29 -7.85
N ASN A 411 44.51 -19.53 -8.15
CA ASN A 411 45.65 -19.83 -8.98
C ASN A 411 45.31 -21.04 -9.87
N SER A 412 44.75 -20.77 -11.04
CA SER A 412 44.31 -21.78 -12.01
C SER A 412 45.33 -22.86 -12.23
N GLY A 413 44.88 -24.12 -12.17
CA GLY A 413 45.70 -25.30 -12.34
C GLY A 413 44.91 -26.56 -12.71
N ASP A 414 45.60 -27.64 -13.00
CA ASP A 414 45.01 -28.90 -13.46
C ASP A 414 45.50 -30.15 -12.69
N SER A 415 46.19 -29.93 -11.54
CA SER A 415 46.61 -31.02 -10.68
C SER A 415 45.44 -31.78 -10.06
N THR A 416 45.57 -33.10 -9.88
CA THR A 416 44.47 -33.98 -9.41
C THR A 416 44.92 -35.02 -8.38
N GLU A 417 46.21 -35.22 -8.19
CA GLU A 417 46.76 -36.35 -7.39
C GLU A 417 47.07 -35.97 -5.95
N ASP A 418 47.47 -34.68 -5.68
CA ASP A 418 47.83 -34.20 -4.36
C ASP A 418 46.97 -33.00 -3.90
N GLN A 419 46.92 -31.94 -4.67
CA GLN A 419 46.16 -30.71 -4.44
C GLN A 419 45.34 -30.40 -5.69
N THR A 420 44.05 -30.60 -5.62
CA THR A 420 43.15 -30.42 -6.77
C THR A 420 43.09 -28.95 -7.17
N GLY A 421 43.16 -28.63 -8.48
CA GLY A 421 43.06 -27.27 -8.98
C GLY A 421 44.32 -26.43 -8.84
N CYS A 422 45.39 -26.98 -8.35
CA CYS A 422 46.66 -26.24 -8.22
C CYS A 422 47.51 -26.32 -9.50
N PRO A 423 48.36 -25.30 -9.74
CA PRO A 423 49.27 -25.30 -10.90
C PRO A 423 50.16 -26.53 -10.98
N ASP A 424 50.10 -27.21 -12.12
CA ASP A 424 50.93 -28.35 -12.50
C ASP A 424 51.64 -28.02 -13.81
N ASN A 425 52.95 -27.83 -13.76
CA ASN A 425 53.70 -27.29 -14.87
C ASN A 425 54.05 -28.35 -15.94
N ASP A 426 54.14 -29.59 -15.56
CA ASP A 426 54.58 -30.64 -16.45
C ASP A 426 53.47 -31.68 -16.79
N GLY A 427 52.32 -31.53 -16.09
CA GLY A 427 51.11 -32.29 -16.41
C GLY A 427 51.10 -33.71 -15.93
N ASP A 428 51.82 -34.03 -14.85
CA ASP A 428 51.83 -35.37 -14.29
C ASP A 428 50.75 -35.66 -13.24
N GLY A 429 49.99 -34.62 -12.90
CA GLY A 429 48.88 -34.65 -11.96
C GLY A 429 49.23 -34.21 -10.55
N TYR A 430 50.48 -34.01 -10.20
CA TYR A 430 50.90 -33.45 -8.95
C TYR A 430 51.09 -31.95 -9.04
N SER A 431 50.70 -31.23 -7.99
CA SER A 431 50.86 -29.79 -7.97
C SER A 431 52.37 -29.41 -7.88
N ASN A 432 52.73 -28.23 -8.47
CA ASN A 432 54.09 -27.72 -8.36
C ASN A 432 54.62 -27.62 -6.90
N ALA A 433 53.72 -27.55 -5.93
CA ALA A 433 54.05 -27.44 -4.50
C ALA A 433 54.26 -28.81 -3.85
N GLY A 434 53.60 -29.83 -4.35
CA GLY A 434 53.69 -31.22 -3.88
C GLY A 434 54.67 -32.09 -4.65
N ASP A 435 55.11 -31.61 -5.82
CA ASP A 435 56.06 -32.30 -6.71
C ASP A 435 57.50 -31.90 -6.43
N ALA A 436 58.36 -32.90 -6.23
CA ALA A 436 59.80 -32.70 -6.06
C ALA A 436 60.51 -32.32 -7.38
N PHE A 437 59.88 -32.58 -8.53
CA PHE A 437 60.42 -32.32 -9.87
C PHE A 437 59.41 -31.56 -10.78
N PRO A 438 58.93 -30.38 -10.46
CA PRO A 438 57.79 -29.73 -11.07
C PRO A 438 57.95 -29.29 -12.53
N ASN A 439 58.88 -29.84 -13.24
CA ASN A 439 59.13 -29.65 -14.68
C ASN A 439 59.52 -30.98 -15.38
N ASP A 440 59.33 -32.15 -14.73
CA ASP A 440 59.65 -33.48 -15.30
C ASP A 440 58.52 -34.47 -15.02
N ALA A 441 57.51 -34.48 -15.88
CA ALA A 441 56.30 -35.34 -15.83
C ALA A 441 56.57 -36.84 -15.64
N THR A 442 57.78 -37.27 -15.48
CA THR A 442 58.15 -38.66 -15.20
C THR A 442 58.56 -38.88 -13.74
N GLN A 443 58.66 -37.83 -12.95
CA GLN A 443 59.16 -37.88 -11.57
C GLN A 443 58.40 -36.89 -10.68
N PHE A 444 57.87 -37.34 -9.55
CA PHE A 444 57.10 -36.49 -8.63
C PHE A 444 57.55 -36.67 -7.15
N SER A 445 58.36 -37.64 -6.80
CA SER A 445 58.84 -37.83 -5.44
C SER A 445 60.34 -38.05 -5.35
N ASP A 446 60.99 -37.50 -4.32
CA ASP A 446 62.39 -37.69 -3.94
C ASP A 446 62.43 -37.89 -2.43
N THR A 447 62.31 -39.14 -1.98
CA THR A 447 62.14 -39.50 -0.55
C THR A 447 63.45 -39.45 0.21
N ASP A 448 64.59 -39.68 -0.46
CA ASP A 448 65.91 -39.67 0.16
C ASP A 448 66.71 -38.39 -0.08
N ASN A 449 66.10 -37.43 -0.84
CA ASN A 449 66.67 -36.12 -1.14
C ASN A 449 68.03 -36.17 -1.89
N ASP A 450 68.19 -37.13 -2.76
CA ASP A 450 69.42 -37.29 -3.54
C ASP A 450 69.37 -36.53 -4.90
N GLY A 451 68.20 -35.95 -5.25
CA GLY A 451 67.96 -35.24 -6.51
C GLY A 451 67.59 -36.14 -7.67
N CYS A 452 67.25 -37.40 -7.42
CA CYS A 452 66.75 -38.35 -8.39
C CYS A 452 65.35 -38.82 -7.98
N GLY A 453 64.38 -38.87 -8.89
CA GLY A 453 63.01 -39.26 -8.56
C GLY A 453 62.87 -40.72 -8.22
N ASP A 454 62.12 -40.99 -7.14
CA ASP A 454 61.86 -42.35 -6.62
C ASP A 454 60.79 -43.13 -7.39
N ASN A 455 60.00 -42.48 -8.19
CA ASN A 455 58.87 -43.07 -8.89
C ASN A 455 59.22 -43.78 -10.20
N GLN A 456 60.50 -43.84 -10.56
CA GLN A 456 60.98 -44.76 -11.57
C GLN A 456 61.44 -46.10 -10.93
N SER A 457 60.72 -47.17 -11.27
CA SER A 457 61.11 -48.51 -10.90
C SER A 457 62.46 -48.89 -11.54
N GLY A 458 63.56 -48.62 -10.81
CA GLY A 458 64.81 -49.25 -11.09
C GLY A 458 65.88 -48.48 -11.85
N THR A 459 66.90 -48.36 -11.17
CA THR A 459 68.32 -48.17 -11.40
C THR A 459 68.85 -46.77 -11.17
N ASN A 460 69.56 -46.65 -10.06
CA ASN A 460 70.65 -45.73 -9.91
C ASN A 460 71.50 -45.58 -11.15
#